data_1b658242f33316a325a5c18f9ff1c784
#
_entry.id   1b658242f33316a325a5c18f9ff1c784
#
_cell.length_a   1.000
_cell.length_b   1.000
_cell.length_c   1.000
_cell.angle_alpha   90.00
_cell.angle_beta   90.00
_cell.angle_gamma   90.00
#
_symmetry.space_group_name_H-M   'P 1'
#
loop_
_entity.id
_entity.type
_entity.pdbx_description
1 polymer ?
#
loop_
_entity_poly.entity_id
_entity_poly.type
_entity_poly.pdbx_seq_one_letter_code
_entity_poly.pdbx_strand_id
1 'polypeptide(L)'
;MALICISPILIVVTIWLHFANKGAGAFFFQERPGKDGKIFKVIKFKSMTDERDADGNLLPDAQRLTKIGRFVRSTSIDELPQFINVLKGDMSLIGPRPLTPVYLKVFNERQARRHEVRPGITGWAQVHGRNHCKLSKKFEYDVWYVDHCSLIVDIKILWMTVINVLYRKDIGEGAGDMQDIDDLGFTPRILEIERKEREQNAK
;
A
#
# COMPACT_ATOMS: atom_id res chain seq x y z
N MET A 1 -20.15 6.60 9.27
CA MET A 1 -20.14 5.82 10.52
C MET A 1 -18.72 5.26 10.83
N ALA A 2 -18.11 4.42 9.99
CA ALA A 2 -16.79 3.83 10.30
C ALA A 2 -15.72 4.86 10.70
N LEU A 3 -15.60 5.98 9.98
CA LEU A 3 -14.59 7.01 10.27
C LEU A 3 -14.82 7.68 11.64
N ILE A 4 -16.05 7.82 12.07
CA ILE A 4 -16.39 8.35 13.39
C ILE A 4 -15.93 7.36 14.48
N CYS A 5 -16.15 6.06 14.29
CA CYS A 5 -15.73 5.04 15.25
C CYS A 5 -14.21 4.93 15.37
N ILE A 6 -13.46 5.13 14.28
CA ILE A 6 -12.00 5.06 14.29
C ILE A 6 -11.32 6.40 14.62
N SER A 7 -12.07 7.52 14.63
CA SER A 7 -11.51 8.86 14.86
C SER A 7 -10.73 9.00 16.17
N PRO A 8 -11.14 8.41 17.32
CA PRO A 8 -10.32 8.48 18.54
C PRO A 8 -8.95 7.84 18.35
N ILE A 9 -8.89 6.70 17.65
CA ILE A 9 -7.62 6.01 17.34
C ILE A 9 -6.76 6.89 16.42
N LEU A 10 -7.36 7.47 15.38
CA LEU A 10 -6.64 8.37 14.47
C LEU A 10 -6.03 9.56 15.22
N ILE A 11 -6.76 10.18 16.14
CA ILE A 11 -6.28 11.32 16.92
C ILE A 11 -5.09 10.90 17.82
N VAL A 12 -5.25 9.82 18.60
CA VAL A 12 -4.22 9.32 19.51
C VAL A 12 -2.94 8.97 18.74
N VAL A 13 -3.07 8.23 17.63
CA VAL A 13 -1.92 7.82 16.83
C VAL A 13 -1.27 9.03 16.14
N THR A 14 -2.04 10.01 15.70
CA THR A 14 -1.51 11.26 15.12
C THR A 14 -0.62 11.99 16.13
N ILE A 15 -1.11 12.17 17.36
CA ILE A 15 -0.35 12.82 18.43
C ILE A 15 0.91 12.00 18.73
N TRP A 16 0.79 10.71 18.87
CA TRP A 16 1.91 9.82 19.18
C TRP A 16 3.02 9.88 18.13
N LEU A 17 2.64 9.79 16.85
CA LEU A 17 3.60 9.85 15.74
C LEU A 17 4.18 11.25 15.55
N HIS A 18 3.42 12.31 15.83
CA HIS A 18 3.94 13.67 15.78
C HIS A 18 5.19 13.82 16.67
N PHE A 19 5.14 13.31 17.90
CA PHE A 19 6.29 13.35 18.80
C PHE A 19 7.36 12.31 18.44
N ALA A 20 6.97 11.08 18.08
CA ALA A 20 7.91 10.01 17.80
C ALA A 20 8.77 10.24 16.56
N ASN A 21 8.24 10.94 15.57
CA ASN A 21 8.88 11.16 14.27
C ASN A 21 9.82 12.39 14.26
N LYS A 22 10.13 12.99 15.41
CA LYS A 22 11.11 14.07 15.55
C LYS A 22 10.86 15.24 14.55
N GLY A 23 9.61 15.63 14.37
CA GLY A 23 9.23 16.73 13.48
C GLY A 23 8.95 16.32 12.02
N ALA A 24 9.14 15.06 11.64
CA ALA A 24 8.81 14.58 10.28
C ALA A 24 7.30 14.51 9.99
N GLY A 25 6.45 14.84 10.99
CA GLY A 25 5.00 14.78 10.87
C GLY A 25 4.41 13.39 11.12
N ALA A 26 3.07 13.32 11.16
CA ALA A 26 2.34 12.08 11.44
C ALA A 26 1.78 11.40 10.17
N PHE A 27 1.71 12.11 9.04
CA PHE A 27 1.11 11.60 7.81
C PHE A 27 2.13 11.46 6.69
N PHE A 28 1.92 10.44 5.86
CA PHE A 28 2.65 10.16 4.64
C PHE A 28 1.68 10.11 3.47
N PHE A 29 2.06 10.76 2.38
CA PHE A 29 1.27 10.82 1.15
C PHE A 29 2.08 10.18 0.03
N GLN A 30 1.46 9.28 -0.72
CA GLN A 30 2.11 8.63 -1.85
C GLN A 30 1.15 8.54 -3.05
N GLU A 31 1.64 8.91 -4.22
CA GLU A 31 0.89 8.80 -5.45
C GLU A 31 0.67 7.32 -5.83
N ARG A 32 -0.55 7.02 -6.20
CA ARG A 32 -0.99 5.69 -6.60
C ARG A 32 -2.02 5.79 -7.72
N PRO A 33 -2.03 4.84 -8.68
CA PRO A 33 -3.11 4.75 -9.66
C PRO A 33 -4.38 4.22 -9.00
N GLY A 34 -5.46 4.90 -9.26
CA GLY A 34 -6.82 4.52 -8.90
C GLY A 34 -7.58 3.89 -10.06
N LYS A 35 -8.92 4.03 -10.04
CA LYS A 35 -9.77 3.59 -11.12
C LYS A 35 -9.39 4.30 -12.43
N ASP A 36 -9.39 3.54 -13.54
CA ASP A 36 -9.01 4.00 -14.88
C ASP A 36 -7.59 4.62 -14.94
N GLY A 37 -6.69 4.19 -14.04
CA GLY A 37 -5.32 4.67 -13.96
C GLY A 37 -5.15 6.10 -13.44
N LYS A 38 -6.22 6.76 -12.98
CA LYS A 38 -6.15 8.13 -12.45
C LYS A 38 -5.33 8.19 -11.18
N ILE A 39 -4.31 9.05 -11.17
CA ILE A 39 -3.41 9.18 -10.02
C ILE A 39 -4.11 9.92 -8.87
N PHE A 40 -4.01 9.37 -7.67
CA PHE A 40 -4.45 9.98 -6.43
C PHE A 40 -3.40 9.82 -5.33
N LYS A 41 -3.53 10.54 -4.22
CA LYS A 41 -2.60 10.44 -3.08
C LYS A 41 -3.20 9.57 -1.99
N VAL A 42 -2.62 8.39 -1.78
CA VAL A 42 -2.93 7.54 -0.62
C VAL A 42 -2.44 8.22 0.65
N ILE A 43 -3.27 8.24 1.67
CA ILE A 43 -2.96 8.81 2.99
C ILE A 43 -2.65 7.67 3.96
N LYS A 44 -1.46 7.71 4.57
CA LYS A 44 -1.03 6.75 5.60
C LYS A 44 -0.46 7.47 6.80
N PHE A 45 -0.36 6.78 7.92
CA PHE A 45 0.48 7.25 8.99
C PHE A 45 1.96 7.07 8.63
N LYS A 46 2.77 8.09 8.96
CA LYS A 46 4.21 8.10 8.77
C LYS A 46 4.88 7.40 9.95
N SER A 47 5.47 6.25 9.70
CA SER A 47 6.09 5.40 10.73
C SER A 47 7.59 5.59 10.88
N MET A 48 8.17 6.51 10.10
CA MET A 48 9.62 6.75 10.00
C MET A 48 9.94 8.22 10.16
N THR A 49 11.15 8.50 10.64
CA THR A 49 11.74 9.86 10.65
C THR A 49 12.21 10.27 9.26
N ASP A 50 12.58 11.55 9.09
CA ASP A 50 13.23 12.06 7.87
C ASP A 50 14.74 12.29 8.10
N GLU A 51 15.35 11.51 9.02
CA GLU A 51 16.77 11.60 9.33
C GLU A 51 17.62 11.31 8.10
N ARG A 52 18.68 12.10 7.93
CA ARG A 52 19.59 12.07 6.77
C ARG A 52 21.01 11.84 7.22
N ASP A 53 21.84 11.33 6.30
CA ASP A 53 23.28 11.24 6.46
C ASP A 53 23.98 12.60 6.24
N ALA A 54 25.32 12.60 6.35
CA ALA A 54 26.13 13.80 6.13
C ALA A 54 26.03 14.36 4.71
N ASP A 55 25.70 13.53 3.72
CA ASP A 55 25.55 13.89 2.32
C ASP A 55 24.12 14.36 1.97
N GLY A 56 23.23 14.41 2.96
CA GLY A 56 21.84 14.83 2.78
C GLY A 56 20.90 13.74 2.25
N ASN A 57 21.34 12.50 2.09
CA ASN A 57 20.48 11.38 1.71
C ASN A 57 19.72 10.85 2.91
N LEU A 58 18.50 10.33 2.68
CA LEU A 58 17.75 9.68 3.74
C LEU A 58 18.52 8.46 4.27
N LEU A 59 18.58 8.31 5.59
CA LEU A 59 19.13 7.10 6.20
C LEU A 59 18.32 5.86 5.78
N PRO A 60 18.94 4.66 5.83
CA PRO A 60 18.24 3.40 5.57
C PRO A 60 16.96 3.25 6.39
N ASP A 61 15.93 2.66 5.82
CA ASP A 61 14.60 2.50 6.43
C ASP A 61 14.65 1.89 7.83
N ALA A 62 15.52 0.90 8.05
CA ALA A 62 15.70 0.26 9.34
C ALA A 62 16.15 1.23 10.46
N GLN A 63 16.91 2.28 10.12
CA GLN A 63 17.37 3.30 11.07
C GLN A 63 16.31 4.39 11.32
N ARG A 64 15.48 4.68 10.32
CA ARG A 64 14.41 5.69 10.41
C ARG A 64 13.14 5.17 11.07
N LEU A 65 12.93 3.84 11.07
CA LEU A 65 11.73 3.22 11.61
C LEU A 65 11.70 3.34 13.14
N THR A 66 10.76 4.13 13.65
CA THR A 66 10.60 4.34 15.10
C THR A 66 9.95 3.12 15.77
N LYS A 67 10.11 2.97 17.11
CA LYS A 67 9.44 1.91 17.89
C LYS A 67 7.91 1.99 17.73
N ILE A 68 7.36 3.20 17.79
CA ILE A 68 5.92 3.45 17.60
C ILE A 68 5.54 3.15 16.15
N GLY A 69 6.35 3.57 15.19
CA GLY A 69 6.15 3.26 13.78
C GLY A 69 6.11 1.77 13.48
N ARG A 70 6.97 0.98 14.13
CA ARG A 70 6.96 -0.49 14.02
C ARG A 70 5.66 -1.07 14.56
N PHE A 71 5.20 -0.63 15.73
CA PHE A 71 3.92 -1.04 16.29
C PHE A 71 2.75 -0.71 15.35
N VAL A 72 2.70 0.53 14.84
CA VAL A 72 1.64 1.01 13.95
C VAL A 72 1.61 0.19 12.64
N ARG A 73 2.78 -0.17 12.08
CA ARG A 73 2.88 -1.06 10.91
C ARG A 73 2.45 -2.50 11.21
N SER A 74 2.94 -3.07 12.31
CA SER A 74 2.64 -4.46 12.66
C SER A 74 1.16 -4.71 12.98
N THR A 75 0.43 -3.65 13.30
CA THR A 75 -1.02 -3.68 13.56
C THR A 75 -1.85 -3.19 12.38
N SER A 76 -1.22 -2.80 11.26
CA SER A 76 -1.86 -2.18 10.08
C SER A 76 -2.65 -0.89 10.41
N ILE A 77 -2.40 -0.29 11.55
CA ILE A 77 -2.99 1.00 11.95
C ILE A 77 -2.52 2.13 11.00
N ASP A 78 -1.33 1.98 10.41
CA ASP A 78 -0.79 2.94 9.42
C ASP A 78 -1.70 3.12 8.20
N GLU A 79 -2.55 2.17 7.91
CA GLU A 79 -3.48 2.23 6.77
C GLU A 79 -4.84 2.85 7.11
N LEU A 80 -5.16 3.07 8.39
CA LEU A 80 -6.45 3.65 8.78
C LEU A 80 -6.76 5.03 8.14
N PRO A 81 -5.79 5.94 7.92
CA PRO A 81 -6.08 7.20 7.22
C PRO A 81 -6.61 7.01 5.79
N GLN A 82 -6.44 5.83 5.15
CA GLN A 82 -7.00 5.55 3.83
C GLN A 82 -8.54 5.56 3.83
N PHE A 83 -9.21 5.44 4.98
CA PHE A 83 -10.65 5.67 5.07
C PHE A 83 -11.07 7.08 4.61
N ILE A 84 -10.16 8.06 4.68
CA ILE A 84 -10.37 9.39 4.10
C ILE A 84 -10.39 9.30 2.57
N ASN A 85 -9.51 8.48 1.95
CA ASN A 85 -9.54 8.25 0.51
C ASN A 85 -10.83 7.53 0.08
N VAL A 86 -11.35 6.62 0.92
CA VAL A 86 -12.64 5.96 0.64
C VAL A 86 -13.77 6.99 0.65
N LEU A 87 -13.81 7.90 1.62
CA LEU A 87 -14.82 8.97 1.67
C LEU A 87 -14.74 9.94 0.49
N LYS A 88 -13.52 10.23 0.02
CA LYS A 88 -13.28 11.06 -1.17
C LYS A 88 -13.70 10.35 -2.47
N GLY A 89 -13.88 9.03 -2.44
CA GLY A 89 -14.18 8.22 -3.61
C GLY A 89 -12.96 7.81 -4.43
N ASP A 90 -11.74 8.09 -3.96
CA ASP A 90 -10.49 7.66 -4.60
C ASP A 90 -10.30 6.13 -4.47
N MET A 91 -10.75 5.58 -3.33
CA MET A 91 -10.63 4.17 -2.97
C MET A 91 -11.99 3.57 -2.60
N SER A 92 -12.02 2.25 -2.50
CA SER A 92 -13.07 1.46 -1.85
C SER A 92 -12.51 0.77 -0.61
N LEU A 93 -13.37 0.19 0.22
CA LEU A 93 -12.92 -0.72 1.28
C LEU A 93 -12.27 -1.96 0.68
N ILE A 94 -12.86 -2.47 -0.41
CA ILE A 94 -12.46 -3.70 -1.08
C ILE A 94 -12.11 -3.40 -2.53
N GLY A 95 -10.99 -3.98 -2.99
CA GLY A 95 -10.49 -3.84 -4.34
C GLY A 95 -9.03 -4.23 -4.46
N PRO A 96 -8.45 -4.22 -5.66
CA PRO A 96 -7.03 -4.43 -5.88
C PRO A 96 -6.18 -3.41 -5.10
N ARG A 97 -5.10 -3.87 -4.44
CA ARG A 97 -4.19 -2.97 -3.73
C ARG A 97 -3.47 -2.04 -4.71
N PRO A 98 -3.51 -0.69 -4.53
CA PRO A 98 -2.87 0.23 -5.46
C PRO A 98 -1.33 0.12 -5.37
N LEU A 99 -0.68 -0.12 -6.50
CA LEU A 99 0.79 -0.18 -6.63
C LEU A 99 1.37 1.21 -6.96
N THR A 100 2.68 1.32 -7.13
CA THR A 100 3.30 2.57 -7.56
C THR A 100 2.95 2.90 -9.01
N PRO A 101 2.91 4.20 -9.42
CA PRO A 101 2.51 4.59 -10.77
C PRO A 101 3.37 3.98 -11.88
N VAL A 102 4.63 3.67 -11.59
CA VAL A 102 5.53 3.06 -12.56
C VAL A 102 5.04 1.71 -13.11
N TYR A 103 4.24 0.97 -12.33
CA TYR A 103 3.64 -0.29 -12.77
C TYR A 103 2.69 -0.12 -13.96
N LEU A 104 2.07 1.06 -14.15
CA LEU A 104 1.25 1.34 -15.33
C LEU A 104 2.00 1.18 -16.65
N LYS A 105 3.34 1.34 -16.64
CA LYS A 105 4.21 1.24 -17.81
C LYS A 105 4.64 -0.19 -18.15
N VAL A 106 4.44 -1.13 -17.24
CA VAL A 106 4.90 -2.53 -17.39
C VAL A 106 3.77 -3.54 -17.45
N PHE A 107 2.53 -3.18 -17.09
CA PHE A 107 1.38 -4.05 -17.21
C PHE A 107 1.06 -4.40 -18.65
N ASN A 108 0.69 -5.67 -18.87
CA ASN A 108 -0.02 -6.05 -20.09
C ASN A 108 -1.52 -5.71 -19.98
N GLU A 109 -2.26 -5.84 -21.09
CA GLU A 109 -3.69 -5.52 -21.15
C GLU A 109 -4.51 -6.23 -20.08
N ARG A 110 -4.25 -7.52 -19.84
CA ARG A 110 -4.96 -8.30 -18.82
C ARG A 110 -4.68 -7.78 -17.40
N GLN A 111 -3.43 -7.48 -17.09
CA GLN A 111 -3.04 -6.98 -15.78
C GLN A 111 -3.55 -5.56 -15.52
N ALA A 112 -3.64 -4.74 -16.58
CA ALA A 112 -4.17 -3.37 -16.50
C ALA A 112 -5.67 -3.35 -16.13
N ARG A 113 -6.44 -4.43 -16.39
CA ARG A 113 -7.84 -4.56 -16.00
C ARG A 113 -8.11 -4.40 -14.51
N ARG A 114 -7.09 -4.60 -13.66
CA ARG A 114 -7.19 -4.34 -12.22
C ARG A 114 -7.60 -2.90 -11.89
N HIS A 115 -7.45 -1.97 -12.83
CA HIS A 115 -7.84 -0.57 -12.69
C HIS A 115 -9.29 -0.29 -13.18
N GLU A 116 -10.04 -1.28 -13.65
CA GLU A 116 -11.46 -1.14 -14.01
C GLU A 116 -12.34 -0.85 -12.77
N VAL A 117 -11.86 -1.20 -11.57
CA VAL A 117 -12.50 -0.93 -10.29
C VAL A 117 -11.68 0.02 -9.43
N ARG A 118 -12.27 0.59 -8.38
CA ARG A 118 -11.52 1.38 -7.40
C ARG A 118 -10.57 0.48 -6.62
N PRO A 119 -9.34 0.95 -6.33
CA PRO A 119 -8.44 0.22 -5.44
C PRO A 119 -9.01 0.12 -4.02
N GLY A 120 -8.65 -0.96 -3.32
CA GLY A 120 -9.16 -1.26 -1.99
C GLY A 120 -8.10 -1.12 -0.89
N ILE A 121 -8.59 -0.92 0.35
CA ILE A 121 -7.77 -1.07 1.57
C ILE A 121 -7.43 -2.55 1.75
N THR A 122 -8.41 -3.43 1.54
CA THR A 122 -8.22 -4.89 1.44
C THR A 122 -8.78 -5.40 0.11
N GLY A 123 -8.51 -6.67 -0.25
CA GLY A 123 -8.97 -7.25 -1.49
C GLY A 123 -8.65 -8.73 -1.62
N TRP A 124 -9.12 -9.34 -2.69
CA TRP A 124 -8.99 -10.77 -2.93
C TRP A 124 -7.54 -11.25 -2.91
N ALA A 125 -6.64 -10.51 -3.55
CA ALA A 125 -5.21 -10.84 -3.55
C ALA A 125 -4.59 -10.74 -2.14
N GLN A 126 -4.99 -9.74 -1.34
CA GLN A 126 -4.44 -9.55 0.01
C GLN A 126 -4.86 -10.67 0.97
N VAL A 127 -6.11 -11.20 0.83
CA VAL A 127 -6.59 -12.26 1.74
C VAL A 127 -6.12 -13.65 1.33
N HIS A 128 -5.73 -13.89 0.05
CA HIS A 128 -5.30 -15.19 -0.45
C HIS A 128 -3.78 -15.33 -0.64
N GLY A 129 -3.05 -14.26 -0.83
CA GLY A 129 -1.66 -14.34 -1.27
C GLY A 129 -0.74 -13.28 -0.72
N ARG A 130 -0.89 -12.85 0.52
CA ARG A 130 -0.11 -11.78 1.18
C ARG A 130 1.34 -11.63 0.66
N ASN A 131 2.34 -11.63 1.51
CA ASN A 131 3.73 -11.26 1.18
C ASN A 131 4.50 -12.30 0.36
N HIS A 132 4.10 -13.58 0.41
CA HIS A 132 4.80 -14.68 -0.28
C HIS A 132 4.20 -15.06 -1.65
N CYS A 133 3.17 -14.36 -2.09
CA CYS A 133 2.55 -14.64 -3.38
C CYS A 133 3.31 -13.96 -4.52
N LYS A 134 3.62 -14.71 -5.57
CA LYS A 134 4.23 -14.20 -6.80
C LYS A 134 3.39 -13.08 -7.43
N LEU A 135 4.02 -12.13 -8.10
CA LEU A 135 3.32 -11.00 -8.73
C LEU A 135 2.30 -11.46 -9.77
N SER A 136 2.65 -12.46 -10.58
CA SER A 136 1.72 -13.04 -11.56
C SER A 136 0.41 -13.46 -10.88
N LYS A 137 0.51 -14.19 -9.76
CA LYS A 137 -0.65 -14.68 -9.03
C LYS A 137 -1.45 -13.57 -8.35
N LYS A 138 -0.77 -12.54 -7.83
CA LYS A 138 -1.44 -11.35 -7.29
C LYS A 138 -2.30 -10.67 -8.35
N PHE A 139 -1.77 -10.51 -9.57
CA PHE A 139 -2.52 -9.89 -10.66
C PHE A 139 -3.66 -10.77 -11.17
N GLU A 140 -3.49 -12.09 -11.18
CA GLU A 140 -4.60 -13.02 -11.46
C GLU A 140 -5.73 -12.86 -10.44
N TYR A 141 -5.41 -12.77 -9.14
CA TYR A 141 -6.40 -12.55 -8.11
C TYR A 141 -7.08 -11.18 -8.21
N ASP A 142 -6.34 -10.15 -8.59
CA ASP A 142 -6.91 -8.81 -8.81
C ASP A 142 -7.90 -8.82 -9.98
N VAL A 143 -7.54 -9.44 -11.11
CA VAL A 143 -8.42 -9.56 -12.29
C VAL A 143 -9.61 -10.46 -11.97
N TRP A 144 -9.38 -11.56 -11.24
CA TRP A 144 -10.50 -12.40 -10.79
C TRP A 144 -11.52 -11.60 -9.98
N TYR A 145 -11.07 -10.73 -9.09
CA TYR A 145 -11.97 -9.86 -8.33
C TYR A 145 -12.74 -8.91 -9.24
N VAL A 146 -12.10 -8.33 -10.25
CA VAL A 146 -12.77 -7.47 -11.25
C VAL A 146 -13.92 -8.21 -11.93
N ASP A 147 -13.68 -9.47 -12.32
CA ASP A 147 -14.67 -10.29 -13.03
C ASP A 147 -15.83 -10.79 -12.13
N HIS A 148 -15.59 -10.87 -10.80
CA HIS A 148 -16.54 -11.49 -9.85
C HIS A 148 -16.97 -10.52 -8.73
N CYS A 149 -16.72 -9.22 -8.87
CA CYS A 149 -17.06 -8.26 -7.81
C CYS A 149 -18.57 -8.29 -7.53
N SER A 150 -18.90 -8.56 -6.27
CA SER A 150 -20.28 -8.65 -5.78
C SER A 150 -20.29 -8.48 -4.27
N LEU A 151 -21.44 -8.09 -3.73
CA LEU A 151 -21.61 -7.92 -2.28
C LEU A 151 -21.22 -9.19 -1.49
N ILE A 152 -21.51 -10.38 -2.04
CA ILE A 152 -21.16 -11.66 -1.38
C ILE A 152 -19.65 -11.84 -1.33
N VAL A 153 -18.95 -11.58 -2.44
CA VAL A 153 -17.47 -11.64 -2.50
C VAL A 153 -16.86 -10.60 -1.55
N ASP A 154 -17.42 -9.41 -1.50
CA ASP A 154 -16.96 -8.35 -0.61
C ASP A 154 -17.09 -8.73 0.87
N ILE A 155 -18.24 -9.27 1.27
CA ILE A 155 -18.45 -9.77 2.65
C ILE A 155 -17.45 -10.89 2.97
N LYS A 156 -17.20 -11.80 2.04
CA LYS A 156 -16.21 -12.88 2.21
C LYS A 156 -14.80 -12.30 2.41
N ILE A 157 -14.41 -11.30 1.62
CA ILE A 157 -13.10 -10.63 1.76
C ILE A 157 -12.99 -9.95 3.12
N LEU A 158 -14.02 -9.21 3.56
CA LEU A 158 -14.03 -8.57 4.87
C LEU A 158 -13.88 -9.60 6.00
N TRP A 159 -14.62 -10.70 5.95
CA TRP A 159 -14.52 -11.77 6.92
C TRP A 159 -13.11 -12.35 6.98
N MET A 160 -12.53 -12.70 5.82
CA MET A 160 -11.15 -13.21 5.73
C MET A 160 -10.13 -12.18 6.22
N THR A 161 -10.35 -10.89 5.95
CA THR A 161 -9.48 -9.81 6.44
C THR A 161 -9.46 -9.77 7.96
N VAL A 162 -10.63 -9.81 8.61
CA VAL A 162 -10.74 -9.84 10.08
C VAL A 162 -10.00 -11.05 10.65
N ILE A 163 -10.25 -12.24 10.10
CA ILE A 163 -9.57 -13.48 10.51
C ILE A 163 -8.05 -13.33 10.36
N ASN A 164 -7.58 -12.87 9.22
CA ASN A 164 -6.15 -12.69 8.95
C ASN A 164 -5.47 -11.68 9.88
N VAL A 165 -6.16 -10.61 10.25
CA VAL A 165 -5.64 -9.62 11.21
C VAL A 165 -5.60 -10.19 12.62
N LEU A 166 -6.66 -10.88 13.07
CA LEU A 166 -6.74 -11.47 14.42
C LEU A 166 -5.68 -12.56 14.63
N TYR A 167 -5.49 -13.44 13.64
CA TYR A 167 -4.52 -14.54 13.74
C TYR A 167 -3.10 -14.10 13.37
N ARG A 168 -2.88 -12.82 13.06
CA ARG A 168 -1.58 -12.28 12.60
C ARG A 168 -0.91 -13.16 11.54
N LYS A 169 -1.71 -13.85 10.71
CA LYS A 169 -1.19 -14.66 9.63
C LYS A 169 -0.34 -13.80 8.70
N ASP A 170 0.93 -14.15 8.57
CA ASP A 170 1.88 -13.57 7.62
C ASP A 170 2.10 -12.04 7.74
N ILE A 171 2.01 -11.49 8.95
CA ILE A 171 2.56 -10.17 9.24
C ILE A 171 4.07 -10.37 9.43
N GLY A 172 4.76 -10.69 8.33
CA GLY A 172 6.21 -10.74 8.29
C GLY A 172 6.78 -9.34 8.34
N GLU A 173 7.81 -9.15 9.14
CA GLU A 173 8.68 -7.98 9.05
C GLU A 173 9.46 -8.07 7.73
N GLY A 174 9.09 -7.22 6.79
CA GLY A 174 9.73 -7.13 5.49
C GLY A 174 9.00 -7.92 4.40
N ALA A 175 8.83 -7.28 3.26
CA ALA A 175 8.60 -7.99 2.02
C ALA A 175 9.72 -9.02 1.87
N GLY A 176 9.38 -10.27 1.63
CA GLY A 176 10.35 -11.24 1.08
C GLY A 176 11.06 -10.54 -0.07
N ASP A 177 12.31 -10.87 -0.29
CA ASP A 177 13.13 -10.16 -1.27
C ASP A 177 12.27 -9.94 -2.52
N MET A 178 12.15 -8.66 -2.97
CA MET A 178 11.32 -8.33 -4.15
C MET A 178 11.66 -9.21 -5.34
N GLN A 179 12.90 -9.72 -5.39
CA GLN A 179 13.38 -10.66 -6.40
C GLN A 179 12.69 -12.03 -6.32
N ASP A 180 12.37 -12.51 -5.13
CA ASP A 180 11.71 -13.83 -4.96
C ASP A 180 10.22 -13.79 -5.35
N ILE A 181 9.61 -12.60 -5.34
CA ILE A 181 8.19 -12.39 -5.63
C ILE A 181 7.96 -12.03 -7.10
N ASP A 182 8.96 -11.40 -7.74
CA ASP A 182 8.87 -10.88 -9.11
C ASP A 182 9.18 -11.95 -10.16
N ASP A 183 8.23 -12.83 -10.39
CA ASP A 183 8.29 -13.86 -11.45
C ASP A 183 7.97 -13.32 -12.86
N LEU A 184 7.68 -12.03 -12.98
CA LEU A 184 7.38 -11.35 -14.25
C LEU A 184 8.53 -10.50 -14.78
N GLY A 185 9.62 -10.36 -14.00
CA GLY A 185 10.76 -9.51 -14.35
C GLY A 185 10.40 -8.02 -14.41
N PHE A 186 9.45 -7.59 -13.58
CA PHE A 186 9.03 -6.17 -13.53
C PHE A 186 10.06 -5.30 -12.85
N THR A 187 10.71 -5.81 -11.81
CA THR A 187 11.70 -5.04 -11.02
C THR A 187 12.83 -4.49 -11.90
N PRO A 188 13.54 -5.28 -12.72
CA PRO A 188 14.59 -4.74 -13.58
C PRO A 188 14.05 -3.76 -14.64
N ARG A 189 12.87 -4.02 -15.19
CA ARG A 189 12.22 -3.11 -16.16
C ARG A 189 11.86 -1.77 -15.53
N ILE A 190 11.33 -1.80 -14.31
CA ILE A 190 10.98 -0.59 -13.53
C ILE A 190 12.23 0.22 -13.21
N LEU A 191 13.30 -0.42 -12.74
CA LEU A 191 14.56 0.26 -12.44
C LEU A 191 15.17 0.93 -13.68
N GLU A 192 15.06 0.28 -14.84
CA GLU A 192 15.52 0.88 -16.10
C GLU A 192 14.68 2.11 -16.49
N ILE A 193 13.37 2.04 -16.36
CA ILE A 193 12.46 3.16 -16.63
C ILE A 193 12.80 4.34 -15.70
N GLU A 194 12.90 4.09 -14.40
CA GLU A 194 13.21 5.13 -13.42
C GLU A 194 14.58 5.77 -13.65
N ARG A 195 15.58 4.98 -14.08
CA ARG A 195 16.89 5.50 -14.44
C ARG A 195 16.79 6.44 -15.64
N LYS A 196 16.11 6.04 -16.71
CA LYS A 196 15.93 6.87 -17.90
C LYS A 196 15.21 8.19 -17.58
N GLU A 197 14.21 8.13 -16.72
CA GLU A 197 13.46 9.33 -16.29
C GLU A 197 14.34 10.30 -15.48
N ARG A 198 15.19 9.78 -14.59
CA ARG A 198 16.13 10.62 -13.84
C ARG A 198 17.16 11.29 -14.77
N GLU A 199 17.68 10.56 -15.75
CA GLU A 199 18.60 11.10 -16.75
C GLU A 199 17.97 12.18 -17.64
N GLN A 200 16.67 12.06 -17.94
CA GLN A 200 15.92 13.07 -18.69
C GLN A 200 15.61 14.32 -17.88
N ASN A 201 15.29 14.17 -16.59
CA ASN A 201 14.97 15.29 -15.70
C ASN A 201 16.24 16.05 -15.21
N ALA A 202 17.42 15.48 -15.39
CA ALA A 202 18.71 16.10 -15.05
C ALA A 202 19.31 16.94 -16.20
N LYS A 203 18.68 16.93 -17.37
CA LYS A 203 19.03 17.75 -18.55
C LYS A 203 18.16 18.98 -18.65
#